data_0e8d6472fb506e89502facb7eea113bb
#
_entry.id   0e8d6472fb506e89502facb7eea113bb
#
_cell.length_a   1.000
_cell.length_b   1.000
_cell.length_c   1.000
_cell.angle_alpha   90.00
_cell.angle_beta   90.00
_cell.angle_gamma   90.00
#
_symmetry.space_group_name_H-M   'P 1'
#
loop_
_entity.id
_entity.type
_entity.pdbx_description
1 polymer ?
#
loop_
_entity_poly.entity_id
_entity_poly.type
_entity_poly.pdbx_seq_one_letter_code
_entity_poly.pdbx_strand_id
1 'polypeptide(L)'
;CIRDRLQAIDEIRPDMILIAGDILTAKPKASLETAVDLLTKLAGKYPIYYGNGNHEHRLKLYPENYGDMAERYEEALQKIGIRRLVNEHTVLEESGICIYGSEIDKLYYKRFGIQPMDPEYLKSLLGQPSAEKYTILIAHNPDYFPKYADWGADLVLAGHVHGGMVRVPIWGKGVVSPNVRLFPKYDGGEFTLGKTRMLLSRGLGMHTIPIRLFNPGEVLEVDLLPGGEEAGGSDEGK
;
A
#
# COMPACT_ATOMS: atom_id res chain seq x y z
N CYS A 1 -11.53 -2.51 15.88
CA CYS A 1 -10.79 -1.80 16.96
C CYS A 1 -9.29 -1.87 16.69
N ILE A 2 -8.48 -0.85 17.12
CA ILE A 2 -7.00 -0.88 16.99
C ILE A 2 -6.43 -2.13 17.68
N ARG A 3 -6.97 -2.50 18.85
CA ARG A 3 -6.53 -3.67 19.61
C ARG A 3 -6.59 -4.97 18.80
N ASP A 4 -7.69 -5.21 18.09
CA ASP A 4 -7.88 -6.45 17.32
C ASP A 4 -6.87 -6.54 16.16
N ARG A 5 -6.50 -5.38 15.59
CA ARG A 5 -5.50 -5.28 14.52
C ARG A 5 -4.10 -5.55 15.02
N LEU A 6 -3.75 -4.97 16.18
CA LEU A 6 -2.47 -5.21 16.84
C LEU A 6 -2.34 -6.70 17.22
N GLN A 7 -3.41 -7.28 17.76
CA GLN A 7 -3.43 -8.70 18.12
C GLN A 7 -3.19 -9.59 16.89
N ALA A 8 -3.88 -9.34 15.78
CA ALA A 8 -3.68 -10.11 14.54
C ALA A 8 -2.23 -10.02 14.04
N ILE A 9 -1.61 -8.83 14.08
CA ILE A 9 -0.20 -8.65 13.69
C ILE A 9 0.73 -9.35 14.69
N ASP A 10 0.44 -9.27 15.98
CA ASP A 10 1.23 -9.94 17.02
C ASP A 10 1.14 -11.49 16.94
N GLU A 11 0.02 -12.04 16.46
CA GLU A 11 -0.14 -13.48 16.21
C GLU A 11 0.72 -13.94 15.01
N ILE A 12 0.81 -13.14 13.95
CA ILE A 12 1.67 -13.38 12.78
C ILE A 12 3.15 -13.31 13.16
N ARG A 13 3.56 -12.36 14.01
CA ARG A 13 4.95 -12.07 14.39
C ARG A 13 5.86 -11.83 13.17
N PRO A 14 5.54 -10.84 12.33
CA PRO A 14 6.28 -10.60 11.10
C PRO A 14 7.71 -10.11 11.36
N ASP A 15 8.64 -10.40 10.45
CA ASP A 15 10.01 -9.86 10.49
C ASP A 15 10.01 -8.35 10.19
N MET A 16 9.05 -7.86 9.39
CA MET A 16 8.86 -6.45 9.07
C MET A 16 7.41 -6.15 8.68
N ILE A 17 7.05 -4.88 8.71
CA ILE A 17 5.74 -4.39 8.27
C ILE A 17 5.93 -3.44 7.11
N LEU A 18 5.21 -3.69 6.01
CA LEU A 18 5.18 -2.83 4.83
C LEU A 18 3.81 -2.15 4.73
N ILE A 19 3.80 -0.81 4.69
CA ILE A 19 2.56 -0.02 4.69
C ILE A 19 2.38 0.64 3.33
N ALA A 20 1.28 0.29 2.66
CA ALA A 20 0.97 0.78 1.31
C ALA A 20 0.16 2.10 1.31
N GLY A 21 0.40 2.98 2.28
CA GLY A 21 -0.17 4.31 2.35
C GLY A 21 -1.57 4.41 2.99
N ASP A 22 -2.06 5.65 3.08
CA ASP A 22 -3.38 6.02 3.62
C ASP A 22 -3.64 5.51 5.06
N ILE A 23 -2.63 5.55 5.93
CA ILE A 23 -2.78 5.27 7.37
C ILE A 23 -3.63 6.33 8.05
N LEU A 24 -3.55 7.55 7.56
CA LEU A 24 -4.38 8.66 8.01
C LEU A 24 -5.43 9.03 6.96
N THR A 25 -6.41 9.83 7.37
CA THR A 25 -7.37 10.41 6.45
C THR A 25 -7.16 11.93 6.39
N ALA A 26 -6.84 12.47 5.21
CA ALA A 26 -6.71 13.90 5.00
C ALA A 26 -8.10 14.58 5.05
N LYS A 27 -8.51 14.96 6.26
CA LYS A 27 -9.69 15.80 6.53
C LYS A 27 -9.24 16.99 7.39
N PRO A 28 -9.72 18.21 7.11
CA PRO A 28 -9.43 19.37 7.95
C PRO A 28 -9.75 19.08 9.42
N LYS A 29 -8.83 19.40 10.30
CA LYS A 29 -8.96 19.18 11.76
C LYS A 29 -9.11 17.72 12.19
N ALA A 30 -8.81 16.74 11.32
CA ALA A 30 -8.76 15.34 11.74
C ALA A 30 -7.60 15.13 12.72
N SER A 31 -7.84 14.30 13.75
CA SER A 31 -6.77 13.92 14.66
C SER A 31 -5.77 12.97 13.99
N LEU A 32 -4.48 13.23 14.17
CA LEU A 32 -3.39 12.33 13.79
C LEU A 32 -3.15 11.23 14.84
N GLU A 33 -3.70 11.40 16.04
CA GLU A 33 -3.42 10.56 17.21
C GLU A 33 -3.68 9.07 16.93
N THR A 34 -4.79 8.75 16.29
CA THR A 34 -5.15 7.35 16.00
C THR A 34 -4.11 6.66 15.12
N ALA A 35 -3.61 7.37 14.08
CA ALA A 35 -2.58 6.85 13.19
C ALA A 35 -1.23 6.73 13.93
N VAL A 36 -0.85 7.77 14.64
CA VAL A 36 0.41 7.81 15.39
C VAL A 36 0.42 6.78 16.53
N ASP A 37 -0.69 6.60 17.27
CA ASP A 37 -0.80 5.58 18.34
C ASP A 37 -0.64 4.16 17.78
N LEU A 38 -1.29 3.84 16.67
CA LEU A 38 -1.12 2.55 16.00
C LEU A 38 0.34 2.31 15.61
N LEU A 39 0.94 3.30 14.92
CA LEU A 39 2.31 3.20 14.42
C LEU A 39 3.33 3.13 15.57
N THR A 40 3.12 3.87 16.65
CA THR A 40 3.98 3.82 17.85
C THR A 40 4.00 2.42 18.46
N LYS A 41 2.83 1.78 18.58
CA LYS A 41 2.71 0.43 19.14
C LYS A 41 3.36 -0.64 18.25
N LEU A 42 3.33 -0.45 16.94
CA LEU A 42 3.97 -1.37 15.98
C LEU A 42 5.47 -1.15 15.88
N ALA A 43 5.92 0.11 15.80
CA ALA A 43 7.34 0.46 15.68
C ALA A 43 8.17 0.02 16.89
N GLY A 44 7.56 -0.09 18.07
CA GLY A 44 8.21 -0.64 19.26
C GLY A 44 8.51 -2.15 19.18
N LYS A 45 7.98 -2.85 18.16
CA LYS A 45 8.12 -4.29 18.02
C LYS A 45 8.73 -4.74 16.68
N TYR A 46 8.44 -4.03 15.60
CA TYR A 46 8.75 -4.43 14.24
C TYR A 46 9.39 -3.30 13.43
N PRO A 47 10.36 -3.58 12.55
CA PRO A 47 10.79 -2.64 11.51
C PRO A 47 9.60 -2.29 10.60
N ILE A 48 9.41 -0.99 10.31
CA ILE A 48 8.31 -0.51 9.47
C ILE A 48 8.87 0.28 8.30
N TYR A 49 8.47 -0.10 7.08
CA TYR A 49 8.70 0.64 5.84
C TYR A 49 7.36 1.15 5.32
N TYR A 50 7.27 2.46 5.13
CA TYR A 50 6.02 3.13 4.88
C TYR A 50 6.07 3.94 3.58
N GLY A 51 5.28 3.57 2.57
CA GLY A 51 5.04 4.36 1.36
C GLY A 51 3.80 5.24 1.51
N ASN A 52 3.83 6.45 0.95
CA ASN A 52 2.70 7.36 1.00
C ASN A 52 1.52 6.89 0.15
N GLY A 53 0.30 7.14 0.65
CA GLY A 53 -0.91 7.15 -0.15
C GLY A 53 -1.30 8.58 -0.57
N ASN A 54 -2.46 8.70 -1.20
CA ASN A 54 -2.93 10.01 -1.64
C ASN A 54 -3.37 10.91 -0.49
N HIS A 55 -3.70 10.36 0.67
CA HIS A 55 -4.04 11.16 1.85
C HIS A 55 -2.81 11.83 2.45
N GLU A 56 -1.70 11.13 2.62
CA GLU A 56 -0.43 11.71 3.08
C GLU A 56 0.06 12.78 2.10
N HIS A 57 0.03 12.49 0.79
CA HIS A 57 0.43 13.44 -0.25
C HIS A 57 -0.41 14.73 -0.20
N ARG A 58 -1.73 14.61 0.00
CA ARG A 58 -2.64 15.77 0.07
C ARG A 58 -2.34 16.71 1.23
N LEU A 59 -1.87 16.22 2.36
CA LEU A 59 -1.51 17.09 3.49
C LEU A 59 -0.44 18.11 3.08
N LYS A 60 0.56 17.67 2.31
CA LYS A 60 1.65 18.51 1.81
C LYS A 60 1.19 19.48 0.71
N LEU A 61 0.29 19.01 -0.18
CA LEU A 61 -0.13 19.78 -1.35
C LEU A 61 -1.09 20.92 -1.02
N TYR A 62 -1.82 20.84 0.10
CA TYR A 62 -2.88 21.78 0.43
C TYR A 62 -2.79 22.28 1.88
N PRO A 63 -1.68 22.96 2.26
CA PRO A 63 -1.50 23.47 3.62
C PRO A 63 -2.59 24.48 4.01
N GLU A 64 -3.20 25.16 3.04
CA GLU A 64 -4.35 26.05 3.28
C GLU A 64 -5.58 25.32 3.84
N ASN A 65 -5.71 24.01 3.57
CA ASN A 65 -6.82 23.18 4.07
C ASN A 65 -6.46 22.40 5.34
N TYR A 66 -5.19 22.05 5.51
CA TYR A 66 -4.73 21.10 6.54
C TYR A 66 -3.81 21.73 7.59
N GLY A 67 -3.41 23.01 7.38
CA GLY A 67 -2.49 23.69 8.30
C GLY A 67 -1.13 22.96 8.39
N ASP A 68 -0.66 22.75 9.60
CA ASP A 68 0.62 22.11 9.94
C ASP A 68 0.53 20.59 10.08
N MET A 69 -0.55 19.96 9.60
CA MET A 69 -0.76 18.51 9.79
C MET A 69 0.34 17.67 9.14
N ALA A 70 0.89 18.12 8.00
CA ALA A 70 1.95 17.39 7.30
C ALA A 70 3.24 17.37 8.14
N GLU A 71 3.65 18.51 8.65
CA GLU A 71 4.84 18.68 9.49
C GLU A 71 4.70 17.91 10.80
N ARG A 72 3.59 18.05 11.48
CA ARG A 72 3.31 17.34 12.74
C ARG A 72 3.30 15.82 12.56
N TYR A 73 2.78 15.33 11.43
CA TYR A 73 2.79 13.91 11.14
C TYR A 73 4.21 13.41 10.87
N GLU A 74 5.00 14.16 10.09
CA GLU A 74 6.41 13.84 9.84
C GLU A 74 7.23 13.79 11.13
N GLU A 75 7.11 14.82 11.98
CA GLU A 75 7.78 14.85 13.28
C GLU A 75 7.40 13.65 14.18
N ALA A 76 6.11 13.25 14.15
CA ALA A 76 5.66 12.10 14.91
C ALA A 76 6.31 10.81 14.40
N LEU A 77 6.38 10.61 13.07
CA LEU A 77 7.02 9.43 12.47
C LEU A 77 8.52 9.38 12.79
N GLN A 78 9.21 10.51 12.71
CA GLN A 78 10.64 10.60 13.05
C GLN A 78 10.88 10.25 14.53
N LYS A 79 10.05 10.74 15.45
CA LYS A 79 10.17 10.46 16.90
C LYS A 79 10.01 8.96 17.22
N ILE A 80 9.21 8.25 16.47
CA ILE A 80 8.99 6.80 16.66
C ILE A 80 9.89 5.94 15.76
N GLY A 81 10.78 6.54 14.99
CA GLY A 81 11.78 5.84 14.19
C GLY A 81 11.25 5.15 12.93
N ILE A 82 10.07 5.55 12.43
CA ILE A 82 9.53 5.00 11.18
C ILE A 82 10.18 5.68 9.98
N ARG A 83 10.77 4.88 9.11
CA ARG A 83 11.29 5.34 7.83
C ARG A 83 10.18 5.36 6.79
N ARG A 84 9.83 6.56 6.35
CA ARG A 84 8.90 6.77 5.25
C ARG A 84 9.65 6.89 3.94
N LEU A 85 9.29 6.05 2.97
CA LEU A 85 9.87 6.03 1.64
C LEU A 85 9.02 6.89 0.70
N VAL A 86 9.52 8.07 0.35
CA VAL A 86 8.82 9.02 -0.52
C VAL A 86 9.70 9.27 -1.75
N ASN A 87 9.48 8.48 -2.80
CA ASN A 87 10.32 8.42 -3.99
C ASN A 87 11.77 8.07 -3.64
N GLU A 88 11.90 7.19 -2.67
CA GLU A 88 13.16 6.70 -2.13
C GLU A 88 13.14 5.18 -2.04
N HIS A 89 14.31 4.61 -1.81
CA HIS A 89 14.43 3.17 -1.55
C HIS A 89 15.34 2.88 -0.36
N THR A 90 15.27 1.67 0.11
CA THR A 90 16.18 1.08 1.08
C THR A 90 16.53 -0.33 0.69
N VAL A 91 17.73 -0.75 1.02
CA VAL A 91 18.23 -2.09 0.75
C VAL A 91 18.33 -2.86 2.06
N LEU A 92 17.80 -4.07 2.06
CA LEU A 92 17.97 -5.07 3.11
C LEU A 92 19.09 -6.00 2.66
N GLU A 93 20.32 -5.68 3.03
CA GLU A 93 21.52 -6.33 2.46
C GLU A 93 21.55 -7.83 2.72
N GLU A 94 21.14 -8.27 3.92
CA GLU A 94 21.17 -9.68 4.33
C GLU A 94 20.20 -10.55 3.51
N SER A 95 19.08 -9.99 3.07
CA SER A 95 18.04 -10.70 2.31
C SER A 95 18.10 -10.47 0.80
N GLY A 96 18.93 -9.54 0.32
CA GLY A 96 18.97 -9.17 -1.08
C GLY A 96 17.70 -8.48 -1.58
N ILE A 97 16.93 -7.85 -0.69
CA ILE A 97 15.67 -7.16 -1.01
C ILE A 97 15.92 -5.66 -1.09
N CYS A 98 15.35 -5.03 -2.13
CA CYS A 98 15.30 -3.58 -2.28
C CYS A 98 13.84 -3.10 -2.21
N ILE A 99 13.51 -2.24 -1.23
CA ILE A 99 12.16 -1.73 -1.03
C ILE A 99 12.10 -0.29 -1.51
N TYR A 100 11.27 -0.02 -2.50
CA TYR A 100 10.98 1.31 -3.03
C TYR A 100 9.62 1.80 -2.55
N GLY A 101 9.50 3.09 -2.27
CA GLY A 101 8.22 3.75 -2.02
C GLY A 101 7.94 4.80 -3.08
N SER A 102 6.82 4.70 -3.80
CA SER A 102 6.43 5.67 -4.82
C SER A 102 5.31 6.58 -4.32
N GLU A 103 5.54 7.90 -4.44
CA GLU A 103 4.51 8.92 -4.29
C GLU A 103 4.26 9.54 -5.68
N ILE A 104 3.30 9.02 -6.42
CA ILE A 104 2.96 9.52 -7.75
C ILE A 104 2.13 10.81 -7.67
N ASP A 105 2.19 11.64 -8.72
CA ASP A 105 1.50 12.93 -8.75
C ASP A 105 -0.02 12.77 -8.52
N LYS A 106 -0.64 13.78 -7.91
CA LYS A 106 -2.09 13.85 -7.66
C LYS A 106 -2.94 13.67 -8.91
N LEU A 107 -2.41 14.01 -10.07
CA LEU A 107 -3.12 13.84 -11.33
C LEU A 107 -3.51 12.39 -11.60
N TYR A 108 -2.73 11.44 -11.09
CA TYR A 108 -2.97 9.99 -11.21
C TYR A 108 -4.00 9.45 -10.20
N TYR A 109 -4.55 10.32 -9.33
CA TYR A 109 -5.63 10.00 -8.40
C TYR A 109 -6.97 10.66 -8.79
N LYS A 110 -7.13 11.06 -10.05
CA LYS A 110 -8.39 11.64 -10.52
C LYS A 110 -9.53 10.62 -10.40
N ARG A 111 -10.66 11.13 -9.91
CA ARG A 111 -11.86 10.33 -9.65
C ARG A 111 -12.44 9.68 -10.92
N PHE A 112 -12.35 10.37 -12.05
CA PHE A 112 -12.90 9.90 -13.32
C PHE A 112 -11.77 9.68 -14.33
N GLY A 113 -11.76 8.48 -14.93
CA GLY A 113 -10.75 8.09 -15.91
C GLY A 113 -9.38 7.80 -15.29
N ILE A 114 -8.60 6.93 -15.95
CA ILE A 114 -7.19 6.68 -15.65
C ILE A 114 -6.40 7.64 -16.54
N GLN A 115 -5.59 8.48 -15.93
CA GLN A 115 -4.70 9.37 -16.68
C GLN A 115 -3.56 8.54 -17.28
N PRO A 116 -3.21 8.74 -18.55
CA PRO A 116 -2.06 8.06 -19.12
C PRO A 116 -0.80 8.48 -18.37
N MET A 117 0.03 7.48 -18.02
CA MET A 117 1.32 7.69 -17.38
C MET A 117 2.42 7.51 -18.43
N ASP A 118 3.30 8.48 -18.51
CA ASP A 118 4.47 8.42 -19.36
C ASP A 118 5.30 7.16 -19.02
N PRO A 119 5.80 6.39 -20.01
CA PRO A 119 6.62 5.21 -19.76
C PRO A 119 7.87 5.49 -18.90
N GLU A 120 8.49 6.67 -19.06
CA GLU A 120 9.70 7.05 -18.32
C GLU A 120 9.39 7.71 -16.96
N TYR A 121 8.12 7.92 -16.62
CA TYR A 121 7.73 8.63 -15.38
C TYR A 121 8.29 7.96 -14.12
N LEU A 122 8.06 6.66 -13.95
CA LEU A 122 8.53 5.93 -12.75
C LEU A 122 10.06 5.88 -12.71
N LYS A 123 10.73 5.76 -13.85
CA LYS A 123 12.19 5.79 -13.92
C LYS A 123 12.75 7.17 -13.55
N SER A 124 12.09 8.25 -13.97
CA SER A 124 12.47 9.60 -13.55
C SER A 124 12.23 9.85 -12.07
N LEU A 125 11.22 9.19 -11.49
CA LEU A 125 10.82 9.37 -10.10
C LEU A 125 11.67 8.55 -9.12
N LEU A 126 11.97 7.28 -9.48
CA LEU A 126 12.57 6.28 -8.59
C LEU A 126 13.97 5.83 -9.03
N GLY A 127 14.42 6.22 -10.23
CA GLY A 127 15.58 5.63 -10.88
C GLY A 127 15.26 4.25 -11.47
N GLN A 128 16.31 3.52 -11.84
CA GLN A 128 16.18 2.12 -12.28
C GLN A 128 16.07 1.19 -11.08
N PRO A 129 15.23 0.14 -11.16
CA PRO A 129 15.22 -0.88 -10.12
C PRO A 129 16.55 -1.64 -10.12
N SER A 130 16.90 -2.22 -8.99
CA SER A 130 18.08 -3.06 -8.90
C SER A 130 17.92 -4.31 -9.78
N ALA A 131 18.92 -4.61 -10.63
CA ALA A 131 18.92 -5.81 -11.44
C ALA A 131 19.32 -7.07 -10.65
N GLU A 132 19.98 -6.89 -9.50
CA GLU A 132 20.56 -7.97 -8.70
C GLU A 132 19.75 -8.32 -7.45
N LYS A 133 18.80 -7.46 -7.07
CA LYS A 133 18.03 -7.60 -5.83
C LYS A 133 16.54 -7.79 -6.13
N TYR A 134 15.85 -8.54 -5.27
CA TYR A 134 14.40 -8.64 -5.35
C TYR A 134 13.77 -7.29 -5.04
N THR A 135 13.02 -6.74 -6.00
CA THR A 135 12.49 -5.38 -5.93
C THR A 135 11.03 -5.38 -5.47
N ILE A 136 10.81 -4.86 -4.26
CA ILE A 136 9.46 -4.58 -3.72
C ILE A 136 9.15 -3.11 -3.96
N LEU A 137 8.02 -2.83 -4.63
CA LEU A 137 7.52 -1.48 -4.83
C LEU A 137 6.25 -1.25 -4.00
N ILE A 138 6.32 -0.36 -3.03
CA ILE A 138 5.15 0.16 -2.34
C ILE A 138 4.55 1.27 -3.22
N ALA A 139 3.41 0.97 -3.85
CA ALA A 139 2.74 1.86 -4.80
C ALA A 139 1.23 1.87 -4.53
N HIS A 140 0.76 2.92 -3.87
CA HIS A 140 -0.60 2.98 -3.32
C HIS A 140 -1.72 2.75 -4.34
N ASN A 141 -1.59 3.28 -5.59
CA ASN A 141 -2.64 3.22 -6.61
C ASN A 141 -2.50 1.99 -7.52
N PRO A 142 -3.40 0.97 -7.44
CA PRO A 142 -3.30 -0.24 -8.24
C PRO A 142 -3.63 -0.04 -9.73
N ASP A 143 -4.26 1.06 -10.12
CA ASP A 143 -4.66 1.31 -11.51
C ASP A 143 -3.44 1.37 -12.47
N TYR A 144 -2.25 1.65 -11.91
CA TYR A 144 -0.99 1.74 -12.65
C TYR A 144 -0.12 0.48 -12.55
N PHE A 145 -0.69 -0.64 -12.15
CA PHE A 145 0.03 -1.91 -12.04
C PHE A 145 0.84 -2.27 -13.32
N PRO A 146 0.31 -2.12 -14.55
CA PRO A 146 1.12 -2.36 -15.75
C PRO A 146 2.39 -1.49 -15.81
N LYS A 147 2.32 -0.23 -15.36
CA LYS A 147 3.47 0.67 -15.33
C LYS A 147 4.51 0.27 -14.29
N TYR A 148 4.07 -0.26 -13.16
CA TYR A 148 4.95 -0.80 -12.13
C TYR A 148 5.68 -2.07 -12.61
N ALA A 149 4.98 -2.92 -13.37
CA ALA A 149 5.57 -4.10 -13.99
C ALA A 149 6.59 -3.70 -15.11
N ASP A 150 6.22 -2.75 -15.97
CA ASP A 150 7.10 -2.21 -17.02
C ASP A 150 8.36 -1.56 -16.42
N TRP A 151 8.25 -0.91 -15.27
CA TRP A 151 9.38 -0.33 -14.55
C TRP A 151 10.33 -1.40 -14.01
N GLY A 152 9.84 -2.60 -13.70
CA GLY A 152 10.65 -3.75 -13.29
C GLY A 152 10.49 -4.18 -11.83
N ALA A 153 9.39 -3.86 -11.16
CA ALA A 153 9.07 -4.41 -9.85
C ALA A 153 8.88 -5.93 -9.93
N ASP A 154 9.36 -6.67 -8.93
CA ASP A 154 9.05 -8.09 -8.76
C ASP A 154 7.75 -8.25 -7.95
N LEU A 155 7.60 -7.46 -6.88
CA LEU A 155 6.40 -7.41 -6.05
C LEU A 155 5.92 -5.97 -5.90
N VAL A 156 4.62 -5.75 -6.10
CA VAL A 156 3.95 -4.47 -5.86
C VAL A 156 2.99 -4.61 -4.70
N LEU A 157 3.08 -3.71 -3.73
CA LEU A 157 2.14 -3.61 -2.62
C LEU A 157 1.25 -2.38 -2.83
N ALA A 158 -0.06 -2.60 -2.92
CA ALA A 158 -1.02 -1.54 -3.22
C ALA A 158 -2.21 -1.51 -2.25
N GLY A 159 -2.93 -0.38 -2.25
CA GLY A 159 -4.12 -0.14 -1.44
C GLY A 159 -5.18 0.66 -2.19
N HIS A 160 -5.60 1.82 -1.66
CA HIS A 160 -6.45 2.83 -2.28
C HIS A 160 -7.92 2.44 -2.50
N VAL A 161 -8.21 1.26 -3.05
CA VAL A 161 -9.56 0.86 -3.49
C VAL A 161 -10.41 0.22 -2.39
N HIS A 162 -9.83 -0.05 -1.22
CA HIS A 162 -10.50 -0.61 -0.04
C HIS A 162 -11.33 -1.89 -0.28
N GLY A 163 -11.03 -2.66 -1.33
CA GLY A 163 -11.83 -3.82 -1.74
C GLY A 163 -13.20 -3.47 -2.34
N GLY A 164 -13.44 -2.19 -2.62
CA GLY A 164 -14.76 -1.65 -2.92
C GLY A 164 -15.60 -1.37 -1.66
N MET A 165 -16.68 -0.59 -1.77
CA MET A 165 -17.61 -0.33 -0.66
C MET A 165 -18.47 -1.54 -0.33
N VAL A 166 -18.85 -2.31 -1.36
CA VAL A 166 -19.70 -3.49 -1.28
C VAL A 166 -19.04 -4.62 -2.06
N ARG A 167 -18.97 -5.80 -1.50
CA ARG A 167 -18.54 -7.03 -2.21
C ARG A 167 -19.70 -7.99 -2.36
N VAL A 168 -19.75 -8.73 -3.48
CA VAL A 168 -20.75 -9.79 -3.65
C VAL A 168 -20.23 -11.05 -2.97
N PRO A 169 -20.92 -11.61 -1.97
CA PRO A 169 -20.41 -12.75 -1.19
C PRO A 169 -20.07 -13.98 -2.04
N ILE A 170 -20.87 -14.25 -3.08
CA ILE A 170 -20.73 -15.44 -3.93
C ILE A 170 -19.55 -15.30 -4.91
N TRP A 171 -19.28 -14.10 -5.41
CA TRP A 171 -18.23 -13.86 -6.42
C TRP A 171 -16.96 -13.25 -5.86
N GLY A 172 -17.01 -12.82 -4.60
CA GLY A 172 -15.87 -12.21 -3.93
C GLY A 172 -15.35 -10.91 -4.58
N LYS A 173 -16.11 -10.30 -5.51
CA LYS A 173 -15.73 -9.10 -6.25
C LYS A 173 -16.34 -7.83 -5.67
N GLY A 174 -15.56 -6.75 -5.70
CA GLY A 174 -16.04 -5.41 -5.36
C GLY A 174 -16.99 -4.87 -6.44
N VAL A 175 -18.16 -4.36 -6.02
CA VAL A 175 -19.17 -3.81 -6.95
C VAL A 175 -18.88 -2.36 -7.28
N VAL A 176 -18.52 -1.57 -6.28
CA VAL A 176 -18.29 -0.13 -6.43
C VAL A 176 -17.01 0.26 -5.69
N SER A 177 -16.06 0.83 -6.42
CA SER A 177 -14.87 1.39 -5.78
C SER A 177 -15.18 2.73 -5.10
N PRO A 178 -14.33 3.22 -4.19
CA PRO A 178 -14.46 4.55 -3.60
C PRO A 178 -14.51 5.68 -4.62
N ASN A 179 -13.93 5.49 -5.79
CA ASN A 179 -13.96 6.42 -6.92
C ASN A 179 -15.25 6.30 -7.78
N VAL A 180 -16.29 5.59 -7.26
CA VAL A 180 -17.58 5.38 -7.95
C VAL A 180 -17.43 4.64 -9.30
N ARG A 181 -16.40 3.80 -9.43
CA ARG A 181 -16.28 2.89 -10.57
C ARG A 181 -16.99 1.58 -10.27
N LEU A 182 -17.85 1.17 -11.18
CA LEU A 182 -18.50 -0.13 -11.13
C LEU A 182 -17.50 -1.20 -11.58
N PHE A 183 -17.43 -2.31 -10.82
CA PHE A 183 -16.60 -3.47 -11.13
C PHE A 183 -15.13 -3.10 -11.44
N PRO A 184 -14.40 -2.51 -10.49
CA PRO A 184 -13.02 -2.12 -10.72
C PRO A 184 -12.19 -3.35 -11.13
N LYS A 185 -11.23 -3.15 -12.06
CA LYS A 185 -10.34 -4.21 -12.52
C LYS A 185 -9.54 -4.82 -11.37
N TYR A 186 -9.09 -3.96 -10.45
CA TYR A 186 -8.34 -4.32 -9.25
C TYR A 186 -9.19 -3.93 -8.03
N ASP A 187 -9.58 -4.93 -7.23
CA ASP A 187 -10.49 -4.72 -6.10
C ASP A 187 -10.02 -5.38 -4.79
N GLY A 188 -8.92 -6.11 -4.82
CA GLY A 188 -8.29 -6.78 -3.67
C GLY A 188 -7.80 -8.17 -4.04
N GLY A 189 -6.77 -8.64 -3.33
CA GLY A 189 -6.14 -9.93 -3.58
C GLY A 189 -4.88 -9.85 -4.44
N GLU A 190 -4.53 -10.93 -5.10
CA GLU A 190 -3.31 -11.07 -5.90
C GLU A 190 -3.60 -10.91 -7.39
N PHE A 191 -2.69 -10.22 -8.09
CA PHE A 191 -2.70 -10.04 -9.54
C PHE A 191 -1.30 -10.25 -10.09
N THR A 192 -1.19 -10.90 -11.25
CA THR A 192 0.09 -11.18 -11.90
C THR A 192 0.13 -10.58 -13.30
N LEU A 193 1.27 -9.98 -13.65
CA LEU A 193 1.56 -9.49 -14.99
C LEU A 193 3.02 -9.78 -15.35
N GLY A 194 3.24 -10.72 -16.29
CA GLY A 194 4.58 -11.24 -16.54
C GLY A 194 5.17 -11.88 -15.27
N LYS A 195 6.35 -11.44 -14.87
CA LYS A 195 7.00 -11.88 -13.63
C LYS A 195 6.55 -11.10 -12.38
N THR A 196 5.89 -9.98 -12.55
CA THR A 196 5.50 -9.08 -11.46
C THR A 196 4.21 -9.53 -10.81
N ARG A 197 4.22 -9.61 -9.49
CA ARG A 197 3.02 -9.83 -8.67
C ARG A 197 2.60 -8.53 -8.00
N MET A 198 1.29 -8.29 -7.89
CA MET A 198 0.73 -7.22 -7.07
C MET A 198 -0.17 -7.80 -6.01
N LEU A 199 0.12 -7.46 -4.75
CA LEU A 199 -0.76 -7.72 -3.61
C LEU A 199 -1.52 -6.44 -3.29
N LEU A 200 -2.83 -6.49 -3.48
CA LEU A 200 -3.73 -5.38 -3.26
C LEU A 200 -4.54 -5.60 -1.99
N SER A 201 -4.17 -4.88 -0.93
CA SER A 201 -4.87 -4.95 0.34
C SER A 201 -6.17 -4.15 0.30
N ARG A 202 -7.20 -4.73 0.91
CA ARG A 202 -8.46 -4.02 1.21
C ARG A 202 -8.31 -3.04 2.38
N GLY A 203 -7.20 -3.14 3.08
CA GLY A 203 -6.86 -2.26 4.20
C GLY A 203 -7.76 -2.42 5.42
N LEU A 204 -7.42 -1.71 6.48
CA LEU A 204 -8.09 -1.76 7.79
C LEU A 204 -9.09 -0.61 7.99
N GLY A 205 -8.96 0.47 7.21
CA GLY A 205 -9.74 1.69 7.33
C GLY A 205 -11.09 1.64 6.62
N MET A 206 -11.89 2.67 6.82
CA MET A 206 -13.11 2.96 6.06
C MET A 206 -12.88 4.18 5.17
N HIS A 207 -13.56 4.22 4.04
CA HIS A 207 -13.54 5.39 3.16
C HIS A 207 -14.43 6.54 3.69
N THR A 208 -14.57 7.60 2.89
CA THR A 208 -15.43 8.77 3.17
C THR A 208 -16.87 8.39 3.55
N ILE A 209 -17.41 7.36 2.90
CA ILE A 209 -18.67 6.72 3.31
C ILE A 209 -18.29 5.50 4.16
N PRO A 210 -18.61 5.47 5.46
CA PRO A 210 -18.15 4.42 6.38
C PRO A 210 -18.98 3.13 6.24
N ILE A 211 -19.11 2.62 5.03
CA ILE A 211 -19.85 1.40 4.71
C ILE A 211 -18.88 0.36 4.13
N ARG A 212 -18.81 -0.80 4.79
CA ARG A 212 -18.17 -2.01 4.29
C ARG A 212 -19.16 -3.17 4.42
N LEU A 213 -19.78 -3.56 3.31
CA LEU A 213 -20.70 -4.71 3.27
C LEU A 213 -19.95 -5.90 2.67
N PHE A 214 -19.89 -7.00 3.42
CA PHE A 214 -19.17 -8.23 3.06
C PHE A 214 -17.69 -8.00 2.70
N ASN A 215 -17.10 -6.96 3.29
CA ASN A 215 -15.76 -6.52 3.02
C ASN A 215 -15.02 -6.22 4.33
N PRO A 216 -14.66 -7.24 5.13
CA PRO A 216 -13.91 -7.03 6.36
C PRO A 216 -12.54 -6.39 6.09
N GLY A 217 -12.01 -5.68 7.09
CA GLY A 217 -10.61 -5.21 7.03
C GLY A 217 -9.66 -6.41 7.03
N GLU A 218 -8.50 -6.24 6.40
CA GLU A 218 -7.50 -7.31 6.33
C GLU A 218 -6.09 -6.81 6.59
N VAL A 219 -5.26 -7.70 7.09
CA VAL A 219 -3.81 -7.66 7.09
C VAL A 219 -3.36 -8.80 6.18
N LEU A 220 -2.43 -8.55 5.28
CA LEU A 220 -1.86 -9.58 4.42
C LEU A 220 -0.58 -10.09 5.06
N GLU A 221 -0.46 -11.40 5.24
CA GLU A 221 0.76 -12.10 5.56
C GLU A 221 1.42 -12.57 4.27
N VAL A 222 2.71 -12.31 4.12
CA VAL A 222 3.46 -12.60 2.90
C VAL A 222 4.78 -13.25 3.27
N ASP A 223 4.96 -14.49 2.88
CA ASP A 223 6.23 -15.19 3.02
C ASP A 223 7.09 -14.99 1.77
N LEU A 224 8.27 -14.40 1.96
CA LEU A 224 9.28 -14.27 0.92
C LEU A 224 10.32 -15.39 1.11
N LEU A 225 10.33 -16.32 0.18
CA LEU A 225 11.24 -17.46 0.21
C LEU A 225 12.44 -17.22 -0.72
N PRO A 226 13.64 -17.70 -0.37
CA PRO A 226 14.78 -17.67 -1.29
C PRO A 226 14.44 -18.38 -2.60
N GLY A 227 14.73 -17.75 -3.74
CA GLY A 227 14.56 -18.38 -5.05
C GLY A 227 15.52 -19.56 -5.20
N GLY A 228 14.99 -20.75 -5.40
CA GLY A 228 15.84 -21.95 -5.58
C GLY A 228 15.10 -23.29 -5.67
N GLU A 229 13.87 -23.37 -5.16
CA GLU A 229 13.01 -24.54 -5.37
C GLU A 229 11.62 -24.09 -5.77
N GLU A 230 11.21 -24.41 -7.01
CA GLU A 230 9.79 -24.37 -7.34
C GLU A 230 9.10 -25.28 -6.33
N ALA A 231 8.33 -24.70 -5.42
CA ALA A 231 7.40 -25.46 -4.61
C ALA A 231 6.48 -26.19 -5.59
N GLY A 232 6.72 -27.49 -5.73
CA GLY A 232 5.96 -28.34 -6.64
C GLY A 232 4.48 -28.16 -6.35
N GLY A 233 3.78 -27.47 -7.24
CA GLY A 233 2.33 -27.31 -7.20
C GLY A 233 1.73 -28.71 -7.20
N SER A 234 1.20 -29.14 -6.08
CA SER A 234 0.25 -30.23 -6.04
C SER A 234 -1.02 -29.75 -6.74
N ASP A 235 -1.06 -30.02 -8.04
CA ASP A 235 -2.28 -30.03 -8.84
C ASP A 235 -3.11 -31.22 -8.34
N GLU A 236 -3.90 -31.03 -7.30
CA GLU A 236 -4.98 -31.96 -6.96
C GLU A 236 -6.30 -31.32 -7.43
N GLY A 237 -6.62 -31.65 -8.69
CA GLY A 237 -7.95 -31.51 -9.24
C GLY A 237 -9.00 -32.29 -8.42
N LYS A 238 -10.04 -31.60 -8.09
CA LYS A 238 -11.43 -32.09 -8.14
C LYS A 238 -12.40 -30.94 -8.00
#